data_ae79671e2de15860a69cdfbba449159c
#
_entry.id   ae79671e2de15860a69cdfbba449159c
#
_cell.length_a   1.000
_cell.length_b   1.000
_cell.length_c   1.000
_cell.angle_alpha   90.00
_cell.angle_beta   90.00
_cell.angle_gamma   90.00
#
_symmetry.space_group_name_H-M   'P 1'
#
loop_
_entity.id
_entity.type
_entity.pdbx_description
1 polymer ?
#
loop_
_entity_poly.entity_id
_entity_poly.type
_entity_poly.pdbx_seq_one_letter_code
_entity_poly.pdbx_strand_id
1 'polypeptide(L)'
;MPRVSQSPHAAFVAGLPKAELHVHHVGSASVRIVSELAERHPGTVPADPEALRAFYEFRDFAHFIEVYLAVVDLIRTPDDVRYLTYEVARELATGQAVRYAELTCTPYTSVLRGIAIEGYTEAIEDARVAAERDFGLVLRWIYDIPGESGLPAADATLGYALDHRPDALVGFGLGGPEIGVPRAQFAPHFEAARAAGLHSVPHAGETTGPETIWDSLRLLGAERIGHGTSAAADPDLLTHLADRAIPLEVCPSSNIATRAVATLADHPLKTFVDAGVVVTVNSDDPPMFGTTLNREYEIAADLLGLDEHGLADLARAGVTSSFAPDDVKARVLAEIADHDRA
;
A
#
# COMPACT_ATOMS: atom_id res chain seq x y z
N MET A 1 21.85 19.88 -6.56
CA MET A 1 21.62 18.60 -5.88
C MET A 1 22.75 17.65 -6.24
N PRO A 2 23.38 16.91 -5.30
CA PRO A 2 24.36 15.89 -5.66
C PRO A 2 23.62 14.84 -6.51
N ARG A 3 24.27 14.36 -7.58
CA ARG A 3 23.75 13.21 -8.36
C ARG A 3 23.65 12.04 -7.39
N VAL A 4 22.44 11.60 -7.11
CA VAL A 4 22.24 10.31 -6.43
C VAL A 4 22.91 9.27 -7.34
N SER A 5 23.92 8.57 -6.83
CA SER A 5 24.52 7.44 -7.52
C SER A 5 23.40 6.47 -7.83
N GLN A 6 23.19 6.14 -9.10
CA GLN A 6 22.23 5.10 -9.44
C GLN A 6 22.66 3.80 -8.76
N SER A 7 21.72 3.12 -8.14
CA SER A 7 21.97 1.79 -7.59
C SER A 7 22.54 0.88 -8.68
N PRO A 8 23.52 0.00 -8.36
CA PRO A 8 24.02 -0.98 -9.32
C PRO A 8 22.92 -1.90 -9.86
N HIS A 9 21.80 -2.02 -9.13
CA HIS A 9 20.66 -2.87 -9.48
C HIS A 9 19.53 -2.14 -10.22
N ALA A 10 19.65 -0.83 -10.48
CA ALA A 10 18.56 -0.01 -11.03
C ALA A 10 18.00 -0.57 -12.35
N ALA A 11 18.86 -1.02 -13.26
CA ALA A 11 18.43 -1.59 -14.54
C ALA A 11 17.68 -2.93 -14.36
N PHE A 12 18.16 -3.79 -13.48
CA PHE A 12 17.52 -5.06 -13.17
C PHE A 12 16.16 -4.83 -12.51
N VAL A 13 16.08 -3.98 -11.47
CA VAL A 13 14.86 -3.66 -10.74
C VAL A 13 13.80 -3.03 -11.65
N ALA A 14 14.21 -2.16 -12.59
CA ALA A 14 13.28 -1.52 -13.52
C ALA A 14 12.53 -2.51 -14.41
N GLY A 15 13.17 -3.61 -14.80
CA GLY A 15 12.57 -4.67 -15.61
C GLY A 15 11.95 -5.83 -14.82
N LEU A 16 12.28 -5.96 -13.53
CA LEU A 16 11.83 -7.06 -12.68
C LEU A 16 10.31 -7.02 -12.51
N PRO A 17 9.56 -8.06 -12.89
CA PRO A 17 8.12 -8.13 -12.62
C PRO A 17 7.85 -8.18 -11.12
N LYS A 18 6.88 -7.39 -10.64
CA LYS A 18 6.58 -7.22 -9.22
C LYS A 18 5.10 -7.34 -8.92
N ALA A 19 4.78 -7.73 -7.69
CA ALA A 19 3.50 -7.46 -7.05
C ALA A 19 3.68 -6.32 -6.04
N GLU A 20 2.68 -5.46 -5.92
CA GLU A 20 2.61 -4.44 -4.89
C GLU A 20 1.36 -4.64 -4.04
N LEU A 21 1.56 -4.82 -2.73
CA LEU A 21 0.52 -5.29 -1.81
C LEU A 21 0.12 -4.24 -0.77
N HIS A 22 0.95 -3.20 -0.60
CA HIS A 22 0.72 -2.12 0.36
C HIS A 22 0.97 -0.77 -0.31
N VAL A 23 -0.07 -0.27 -0.94
CA VAL A 23 -0.05 0.99 -1.67
C VAL A 23 -1.44 1.62 -1.65
N HIS A 24 -1.51 2.90 -1.29
CA HIS A 24 -2.77 3.62 -1.16
C HIS A 24 -3.21 4.23 -2.48
N HIS A 25 -4.50 4.07 -2.80
CA HIS A 25 -5.09 4.51 -4.06
C HIS A 25 -4.85 6.00 -4.34
N VAL A 26 -5.21 6.87 -3.38
CA VAL A 26 -5.00 8.33 -3.54
C VAL A 26 -3.52 8.69 -3.35
N GLY A 27 -2.86 8.07 -2.39
CA GLY A 27 -1.45 8.32 -2.10
C GLY A 27 -0.49 7.93 -3.21
N SER A 28 -0.93 7.05 -4.14
CA SER A 28 -0.17 6.68 -5.35
C SER A 28 -0.25 7.72 -6.46
N ALA A 29 -1.07 8.77 -6.30
CA ALA A 29 -1.22 9.80 -7.32
C ALA A 29 0.09 10.57 -7.50
N SER A 30 0.76 10.39 -8.65
CA SER A 30 1.98 11.11 -8.97
C SER A 30 1.77 12.63 -9.01
N VAL A 31 2.87 13.38 -8.92
CA VAL A 31 2.84 14.85 -9.09
C VAL A 31 2.08 15.25 -10.36
N ARG A 32 2.23 14.50 -11.46
CA ARG A 32 1.49 14.75 -12.69
C ARG A 32 -0.02 14.57 -12.51
N ILE A 33 -0.45 13.47 -11.92
CA ILE A 33 -1.88 13.16 -11.68
C ILE A 33 -2.50 14.23 -10.78
N VAL A 34 -1.82 14.56 -9.68
CA VAL A 34 -2.31 15.56 -8.71
C VAL A 34 -2.34 16.96 -9.32
N SER A 35 -1.33 17.35 -10.12
CA SER A 35 -1.34 18.63 -10.83
C SER A 35 -2.55 18.77 -11.77
N GLU A 36 -2.85 17.71 -12.54
CA GLU A 36 -4.01 17.73 -13.45
C GLU A 36 -5.35 17.78 -12.68
N LEU A 37 -5.45 17.09 -11.53
CA LEU A 37 -6.64 17.17 -10.67
C LEU A 37 -6.76 18.55 -10.01
N ALA A 38 -5.65 19.16 -9.59
CA ALA A 38 -5.63 20.50 -9.01
C ALA A 38 -6.01 21.59 -10.05
N GLU A 39 -5.66 21.40 -11.33
CA GLU A 39 -6.15 22.26 -12.42
C GLU A 39 -7.67 22.15 -12.61
N ARG A 40 -8.22 20.94 -12.49
CA ARG A 40 -9.69 20.72 -12.58
C ARG A 40 -10.42 21.31 -11.38
N HIS A 41 -9.80 21.22 -10.20
CA HIS A 41 -10.37 21.60 -8.91
C HIS A 41 -9.47 22.58 -8.15
N PRO A 42 -9.31 23.84 -8.60
CA PRO A 42 -8.45 24.81 -7.95
C PRO A 42 -8.80 24.99 -6.47
N GLY A 43 -7.78 25.02 -5.61
CA GLY A 43 -7.96 25.11 -4.16
C GLY A 43 -6.63 25.19 -3.40
N THR A 44 -6.53 24.46 -2.31
CA THR A 44 -5.35 24.47 -1.43
C THR A 44 -4.14 23.78 -2.05
N VAL A 45 -4.35 22.71 -2.82
CA VAL A 45 -3.28 21.95 -3.47
C VAL A 45 -2.80 22.71 -4.71
N PRO A 46 -1.48 23.02 -4.82
CA PRO A 46 -0.96 23.72 -5.99
C PRO A 46 -0.97 22.81 -7.23
N ALA A 47 -1.34 23.39 -8.39
CA ALA A 47 -1.26 22.67 -9.66
C ALA A 47 0.16 22.69 -10.27
N ASP A 48 0.99 23.67 -9.90
CA ASP A 48 2.38 23.73 -10.36
C ASP A 48 3.21 22.57 -9.77
N PRO A 49 3.91 21.76 -10.61
CA PRO A 49 4.62 20.58 -10.14
C PRO A 49 5.76 20.85 -9.14
N GLU A 50 6.41 22.02 -9.21
CA GLU A 50 7.48 22.38 -8.27
C GLU A 50 6.90 22.80 -6.92
N ALA A 51 5.85 23.63 -6.94
CA ALA A 51 5.11 24.00 -5.75
C ALA A 51 4.44 22.77 -5.08
N LEU A 52 3.95 21.80 -5.87
CA LEU A 52 3.37 20.57 -5.35
C LEU A 52 4.42 19.69 -4.64
N ARG A 53 5.65 19.59 -5.19
CA ARG A 53 6.73 18.86 -4.48
C ARG A 53 7.08 19.52 -3.15
N ALA A 54 7.10 20.86 -3.11
CA ALA A 54 7.28 21.59 -1.85
C ALA A 54 6.10 21.41 -0.88
N PHE A 55 4.88 21.27 -1.40
CA PHE A 55 3.69 20.98 -0.60
C PHE A 55 3.75 19.61 0.09
N TYR A 56 4.47 18.63 -0.48
CA TYR A 56 4.73 17.30 0.11
C TYR A 56 5.85 17.29 1.16
N GLU A 57 6.47 18.43 1.48
CA GLU A 57 7.42 18.54 2.58
C GLU A 57 6.65 18.68 3.92
N PHE A 58 6.35 17.57 4.58
CA PHE A 58 5.65 17.57 5.87
C PHE A 58 6.61 17.42 7.05
N ARG A 59 6.18 17.92 8.23
CA ARG A 59 6.98 18.00 9.43
C ARG A 59 6.94 16.75 10.30
N ASP A 60 5.78 16.10 10.31
CA ASP A 60 5.44 14.95 11.14
C ASP A 60 4.25 14.20 10.55
N PHE A 61 3.87 13.09 11.16
CA PHE A 61 2.75 12.25 10.72
C PHE A 61 1.41 13.03 10.67
N ALA A 62 1.14 13.89 11.64
CA ALA A 62 -0.10 14.67 11.65
C ALA A 62 -0.18 15.63 10.45
N HIS A 63 0.93 16.30 10.13
CA HIS A 63 1.01 17.16 8.94
C HIS A 63 0.94 16.35 7.63
N PHE A 64 1.50 15.12 7.60
CA PHE A 64 1.31 14.21 6.46
C PHE A 64 -0.19 13.93 6.23
N ILE A 65 -0.96 13.61 7.26
CA ILE A 65 -2.40 13.37 7.15
C ILE A 65 -3.13 14.63 6.63
N GLU A 66 -2.76 15.85 7.08
CA GLU A 66 -3.35 17.10 6.55
C GLU A 66 -3.08 17.25 5.04
N VAL A 67 -1.85 16.99 4.59
CA VAL A 67 -1.46 17.05 3.18
C VAL A 67 -2.18 15.97 2.36
N TYR A 68 -2.23 14.74 2.88
CA TYR A 68 -2.95 13.62 2.26
C TYR A 68 -4.43 13.95 2.05
N LEU A 69 -5.12 14.43 3.10
CA LEU A 69 -6.54 14.81 3.01
C LEU A 69 -6.79 15.97 2.05
N ALA A 70 -5.84 16.91 1.92
CA ALA A 70 -5.95 17.98 0.93
C ALA A 70 -5.90 17.43 -0.51
N VAL A 71 -5.09 16.38 -0.77
CA VAL A 71 -5.08 15.69 -2.07
C VAL A 71 -6.37 14.90 -2.27
N VAL A 72 -6.88 14.22 -1.23
CA VAL A 72 -8.19 13.54 -1.26
C VAL A 72 -9.31 14.51 -1.64
N ASP A 73 -9.25 15.78 -1.22
CA ASP A 73 -10.24 16.82 -1.55
C ASP A 73 -10.29 17.20 -3.06
N LEU A 74 -9.32 16.75 -3.85
CA LEU A 74 -9.35 16.90 -5.31
C LEU A 74 -10.22 15.85 -6.00
N ILE A 75 -10.55 14.75 -5.31
CA ILE A 75 -11.38 13.67 -5.87
C ILE A 75 -12.84 13.97 -5.56
N ARG A 76 -13.55 14.59 -6.50
CA ARG A 76 -14.90 15.16 -6.30
C ARG A 76 -16.00 14.48 -7.08
N THR A 77 -15.62 13.72 -8.10
CA THR A 77 -16.57 13.08 -9.02
C THR A 77 -16.16 11.64 -9.31
N PRO A 78 -17.07 10.76 -9.76
CA PRO A 78 -16.70 9.44 -10.25
C PRO A 78 -15.68 9.49 -11.41
N ASP A 79 -15.70 10.54 -12.25
CA ASP A 79 -14.72 10.72 -13.32
C ASP A 79 -13.31 10.99 -12.78
N ASP A 80 -13.18 11.73 -11.64
CA ASP A 80 -11.88 11.91 -10.98
C ASP A 80 -11.38 10.59 -10.39
N VAL A 81 -12.27 9.78 -9.80
CA VAL A 81 -11.93 8.44 -9.30
C VAL A 81 -11.44 7.55 -10.44
N ARG A 82 -12.18 7.51 -11.56
CA ARG A 82 -11.78 6.74 -12.75
C ARG A 82 -10.43 7.18 -13.30
N TYR A 83 -10.25 8.49 -13.46
CA TYR A 83 -8.99 9.09 -13.93
C TYR A 83 -7.81 8.71 -13.04
N LEU A 84 -7.94 8.92 -11.73
CA LEU A 84 -6.93 8.57 -10.74
C LEU A 84 -6.56 7.08 -10.85
N THR A 85 -7.55 6.20 -10.78
CA THR A 85 -7.34 4.75 -10.79
C THR A 85 -6.62 4.29 -12.07
N TYR A 86 -7.05 4.77 -13.22
CA TYR A 86 -6.46 4.39 -14.51
C TYR A 86 -5.01 4.88 -14.64
N GLU A 87 -4.75 6.13 -14.25
CA GLU A 87 -3.41 6.73 -14.37
C GLU A 87 -2.42 6.14 -13.35
N VAL A 88 -2.86 5.85 -12.13
CA VAL A 88 -2.06 5.11 -11.13
C VAL A 88 -1.70 3.71 -11.67
N ALA A 89 -2.69 2.99 -12.20
CA ALA A 89 -2.46 1.68 -12.80
C ALA A 89 -1.45 1.74 -13.97
N ARG A 90 -1.57 2.76 -14.82
CA ARG A 90 -0.63 2.97 -15.93
C ARG A 90 0.79 3.17 -15.43
N GLU A 91 0.99 4.02 -14.41
CA GLU A 91 2.32 4.31 -13.85
C GLU A 91 2.93 3.11 -13.13
N LEU A 92 2.15 2.33 -12.38
CA LEU A 92 2.58 1.07 -11.77
C LEU A 92 3.04 0.06 -12.82
N ALA A 93 2.24 -0.14 -13.87
CA ALA A 93 2.55 -1.12 -14.91
C ALA A 93 3.75 -0.72 -15.76
N THR A 94 3.77 0.53 -16.26
CA THR A 94 4.75 0.97 -17.27
C THR A 94 6.03 1.52 -16.67
N GLY A 95 5.96 2.13 -15.48
CA GLY A 95 7.10 2.73 -14.81
C GLY A 95 7.77 1.82 -13.78
N GLN A 96 7.01 0.89 -13.18
CA GLN A 96 7.47 0.06 -12.07
C GLN A 96 7.50 -1.45 -12.37
N ALA A 97 7.12 -1.86 -13.58
CA ALA A 97 6.97 -3.25 -14.00
C ALA A 97 6.04 -4.08 -13.08
N VAL A 98 5.06 -3.46 -12.43
CA VAL A 98 4.05 -4.14 -11.61
C VAL A 98 3.13 -4.95 -12.52
N ARG A 99 2.84 -6.19 -12.11
CA ARG A 99 1.94 -7.12 -12.82
C ARG A 99 0.67 -7.41 -12.05
N TYR A 100 0.73 -7.19 -10.74
CA TYR A 100 -0.38 -7.36 -9.82
C TYR A 100 -0.27 -6.30 -8.71
N ALA A 101 -1.37 -5.66 -8.35
CA ALA A 101 -1.40 -4.74 -7.22
C ALA A 101 -2.70 -4.86 -6.42
N GLU A 102 -2.58 -4.71 -5.11
CA GLU A 102 -3.69 -4.57 -4.17
C GLU A 102 -3.73 -3.11 -3.69
N LEU A 103 -4.59 -2.30 -4.33
CA LEU A 103 -4.73 -0.89 -3.95
C LEU A 103 -5.63 -0.76 -2.72
N THR A 104 -5.10 -0.16 -1.67
CA THR A 104 -5.85 0.21 -0.48
C THR A 104 -6.69 1.44 -0.77
N CYS A 105 -8.01 1.26 -0.72
CA CYS A 105 -9.01 2.28 -1.00
C CYS A 105 -9.80 2.61 0.26
N THR A 106 -10.04 3.91 0.48
CA THR A 106 -10.86 4.41 1.60
C THR A 106 -12.15 5.05 1.07
N PRO A 107 -13.15 4.26 0.60
CA PRO A 107 -14.37 4.80 0.00
C PRO A 107 -15.14 5.73 0.94
N TYR A 108 -15.06 5.52 2.25
CA TYR A 108 -15.67 6.37 3.26
C TYR A 108 -15.32 7.85 3.06
N THR A 109 -14.06 8.17 2.80
CA THR A 109 -13.62 9.57 2.61
C THR A 109 -14.19 10.19 1.33
N SER A 110 -14.37 9.41 0.28
CA SER A 110 -14.99 9.85 -0.98
C SER A 110 -16.49 10.07 -0.82
N VAL A 111 -17.18 9.20 -0.09
CA VAL A 111 -18.61 9.32 0.19
C VAL A 111 -18.90 10.55 1.06
N LEU A 112 -18.07 10.83 2.07
CA LEU A 112 -18.17 12.06 2.88
C LEU A 112 -18.04 13.33 2.03
N ARG A 113 -17.38 13.25 0.87
CA ARG A 113 -17.22 14.35 -0.09
C ARG A 113 -18.29 14.40 -1.16
N GLY A 114 -19.31 13.55 -1.05
CA GLY A 114 -20.50 13.57 -1.89
C GLY A 114 -20.46 12.67 -3.11
N ILE A 115 -19.47 11.79 -3.24
CA ILE A 115 -19.45 10.74 -4.28
C ILE A 115 -20.33 9.60 -3.79
N ALA A 116 -21.41 9.28 -4.51
CA ALA A 116 -22.23 8.11 -4.18
C ALA A 116 -21.41 6.84 -4.30
N ILE A 117 -21.60 5.87 -3.38
CA ILE A 117 -20.80 4.64 -3.33
C ILE A 117 -20.92 3.81 -4.61
N GLU A 118 -22.09 3.80 -5.24
CA GLU A 118 -22.31 3.13 -6.53
C GLU A 118 -21.44 3.73 -7.64
N GLY A 119 -21.39 5.07 -7.70
CA GLY A 119 -20.56 5.79 -8.68
C GLY A 119 -19.06 5.61 -8.42
N TYR A 120 -18.66 5.53 -7.15
CA TYR A 120 -17.27 5.21 -6.77
C TYR A 120 -16.90 3.79 -7.22
N THR A 121 -17.73 2.82 -6.88
CA THR A 121 -17.51 1.40 -7.22
C THR A 121 -17.46 1.18 -8.74
N GLU A 122 -18.39 1.77 -9.49
CA GLU A 122 -18.38 1.73 -10.95
C GLU A 122 -17.10 2.34 -11.53
N ALA A 123 -16.66 3.48 -11.01
CA ALA A 123 -15.50 4.19 -11.51
C ALA A 123 -14.18 3.40 -11.32
N ILE A 124 -13.97 2.78 -10.15
CA ILE A 124 -12.76 1.96 -9.91
C ILE A 124 -12.78 0.68 -10.77
N GLU A 125 -13.94 0.03 -10.94
CA GLU A 125 -14.06 -1.19 -11.72
C GLU A 125 -13.88 -0.92 -13.23
N ASP A 126 -14.45 0.14 -13.77
CA ASP A 126 -14.24 0.55 -15.15
C ASP A 126 -12.76 0.84 -15.45
N ALA A 127 -12.10 1.56 -14.53
CA ALA A 127 -10.68 1.85 -14.67
C ALA A 127 -9.81 0.58 -14.56
N ARG A 128 -10.17 -0.35 -13.65
CA ARG A 128 -9.50 -1.64 -13.51
C ARG A 128 -9.55 -2.45 -14.80
N VAL A 129 -10.75 -2.59 -15.38
CA VAL A 129 -10.94 -3.33 -16.63
C VAL A 129 -10.15 -2.70 -17.78
N ALA A 130 -10.15 -1.37 -17.86
CA ALA A 130 -9.36 -0.65 -18.86
C ALA A 130 -7.85 -0.85 -18.66
N ALA A 131 -7.36 -0.76 -17.41
CA ALA A 131 -5.95 -0.94 -17.09
C ALA A 131 -5.45 -2.36 -17.36
N GLU A 132 -6.25 -3.37 -17.04
CA GLU A 132 -5.92 -4.77 -17.34
C GLU A 132 -5.80 -5.01 -18.84
N ARG A 133 -6.75 -4.46 -19.63
CA ARG A 133 -6.73 -4.54 -21.10
C ARG A 133 -5.52 -3.83 -21.70
N ASP A 134 -5.22 -2.61 -21.23
CA ASP A 134 -4.26 -1.71 -21.89
C ASP A 134 -2.81 -1.96 -21.42
N PHE A 135 -2.61 -2.43 -20.18
CA PHE A 135 -1.29 -2.59 -19.56
C PHE A 135 -1.01 -4.01 -19.04
N GLY A 136 -2.01 -4.90 -19.00
CA GLY A 136 -1.86 -6.25 -18.43
C GLY A 136 -1.71 -6.28 -16.92
N LEU A 137 -1.96 -5.16 -16.23
CA LEU A 137 -1.90 -5.07 -14.77
C LEU A 137 -3.19 -5.60 -14.15
N VAL A 138 -3.06 -6.61 -13.30
CA VAL A 138 -4.20 -7.12 -12.52
C VAL A 138 -4.33 -6.33 -11.23
N LEU A 139 -5.41 -5.57 -11.10
CA LEU A 139 -5.74 -4.81 -9.89
C LEU A 139 -6.72 -5.55 -9.00
N ARG A 140 -6.53 -5.41 -7.70
CA ARG A 140 -7.46 -5.82 -6.63
C ARG A 140 -7.61 -4.69 -5.63
N TRP A 141 -8.70 -4.72 -4.87
CA TRP A 141 -9.01 -3.69 -3.90
C TRP A 141 -8.93 -4.23 -2.48
N ILE A 142 -8.39 -3.43 -1.59
CA ILE A 142 -8.54 -3.56 -0.16
C ILE A 142 -9.33 -2.34 0.31
N TYR A 143 -10.51 -2.53 0.92
CA TYR A 143 -11.23 -1.43 1.54
C TYR A 143 -10.76 -1.28 2.97
N ASP A 144 -10.26 -0.11 3.33
CA ASP A 144 -9.77 0.15 4.67
C ASP A 144 -10.66 1.12 5.45
N ILE A 145 -10.72 0.89 6.75
CA ILE A 145 -11.34 1.79 7.72
C ILE A 145 -10.34 2.91 8.01
N PRO A 146 -10.69 4.22 7.84
CA PRO A 146 -9.90 5.29 8.42
C PRO A 146 -10.08 5.29 9.94
N GLY A 147 -9.11 4.74 10.66
CA GLY A 147 -9.22 4.38 12.09
C GLY A 147 -9.57 5.58 12.99
N GLU A 148 -9.07 6.76 12.68
CA GLU A 148 -9.37 8.01 13.41
C GLU A 148 -10.84 8.43 13.32
N SER A 149 -11.56 7.97 12.31
CA SER A 149 -12.99 8.21 12.14
C SER A 149 -13.88 7.25 12.94
N GLY A 150 -13.27 6.26 13.58
CA GLY A 150 -13.89 5.36 14.55
C GLY A 150 -14.99 4.44 14.01
N LEU A 151 -15.88 4.00 14.89
CA LEU A 151 -16.91 3.02 14.55
C LEU A 151 -17.88 3.46 13.43
N PRO A 152 -18.29 4.74 13.31
CA PRO A 152 -19.15 5.15 12.18
C PRO A 152 -18.49 4.92 10.82
N ALA A 153 -17.18 5.12 10.71
CA ALA A 153 -16.45 4.82 9.49
C ALA A 153 -16.31 3.30 9.26
N ALA A 154 -16.12 2.55 10.33
CA ALA A 154 -16.04 1.08 10.26
C ALA A 154 -17.37 0.48 9.79
N ASP A 155 -18.51 0.92 10.37
CA ASP A 155 -19.85 0.48 9.96
C ASP A 155 -20.10 0.79 8.47
N ALA A 156 -19.75 2.02 8.04
CA ALA A 156 -19.94 2.43 6.66
C ALA A 156 -19.03 1.64 5.69
N THR A 157 -17.72 1.50 6.02
CA THR A 157 -16.77 0.76 5.16
C THR A 157 -17.18 -0.70 5.04
N LEU A 158 -17.63 -1.34 6.12
CA LEU A 158 -18.16 -2.70 6.08
C LEU A 158 -19.42 -2.77 5.20
N GLY A 159 -20.35 -1.83 5.35
CA GLY A 159 -21.54 -1.74 4.50
C GLY A 159 -21.18 -1.63 3.02
N TYR A 160 -20.20 -0.76 2.67
CA TYR A 160 -19.74 -0.66 1.29
C TYR A 160 -19.11 -1.94 0.76
N ALA A 161 -18.33 -2.63 1.61
CA ALA A 161 -17.70 -3.90 1.24
C ALA A 161 -18.69 -5.05 1.05
N LEU A 162 -19.83 -5.03 1.71
CA LEU A 162 -20.83 -6.11 1.66
C LEU A 162 -21.98 -5.82 0.68
N ASP A 163 -22.52 -4.59 0.71
CA ASP A 163 -23.74 -4.23 -0.03
C ASP A 163 -23.43 -3.60 -1.40
N HIS A 164 -22.24 -3.02 -1.57
CA HIS A 164 -21.77 -2.37 -2.81
C HIS A 164 -20.40 -2.92 -3.24
N ARG A 165 -20.19 -4.21 -3.01
CA ARG A 165 -18.91 -4.88 -3.23
C ARG A 165 -18.44 -4.79 -4.68
N PRO A 166 -17.27 -4.19 -4.97
CA PRO A 166 -16.67 -4.28 -6.30
C PRO A 166 -16.22 -5.72 -6.58
N ASP A 167 -16.23 -6.11 -7.86
CA ASP A 167 -15.88 -7.47 -8.31
C ASP A 167 -14.47 -7.88 -7.88
N ALA A 168 -13.56 -6.91 -7.85
CA ALA A 168 -12.15 -7.14 -7.52
C ALA A 168 -11.79 -6.90 -6.04
N LEU A 169 -12.77 -6.74 -5.14
CA LEU A 169 -12.51 -6.58 -3.70
C LEU A 169 -12.04 -7.90 -3.08
N VAL A 170 -10.83 -7.91 -2.57
CA VAL A 170 -10.22 -9.10 -1.95
C VAL A 170 -9.96 -8.94 -0.46
N GLY A 171 -9.78 -7.71 0.04
CA GLY A 171 -9.37 -7.49 1.42
C GLY A 171 -10.14 -6.39 2.14
N PHE A 172 -10.02 -6.44 3.46
CA PHE A 172 -10.54 -5.47 4.41
C PHE A 172 -9.41 -5.03 5.34
N GLY A 173 -9.17 -3.74 5.40
CA GLY A 173 -8.04 -3.13 6.08
C GLY A 173 -8.46 -2.13 7.16
N LEU A 174 -7.45 -1.59 7.81
CA LEU A 174 -7.55 -0.54 8.81
C LEU A 174 -6.30 0.32 8.69
N GLY A 175 -6.45 1.58 8.34
CA GLY A 175 -5.36 2.54 8.18
C GLY A 175 -5.48 3.72 9.16
N GLY A 176 -4.66 4.74 8.92
CA GLY A 176 -4.61 5.95 9.71
C GLY A 176 -3.88 5.81 11.04
N PRO A 177 -3.93 6.85 11.92
CA PRO A 177 -3.19 6.87 13.17
C PRO A 177 -3.49 5.67 14.06
N GLU A 178 -2.44 5.06 14.64
CA GLU A 178 -2.58 3.96 15.59
C GLU A 178 -2.73 4.46 17.03
N ILE A 179 -2.03 5.55 17.37
CA ILE A 179 -2.02 6.12 18.72
C ILE A 179 -3.43 6.59 19.09
N GLY A 180 -3.98 6.03 20.16
CA GLY A 180 -5.34 6.34 20.62
C GLY A 180 -6.46 5.62 19.85
N VAL A 181 -6.13 4.73 18.92
CA VAL A 181 -7.08 3.95 18.11
C VAL A 181 -6.92 2.45 18.39
N PRO A 182 -7.51 1.92 19.48
CA PRO A 182 -7.37 0.50 19.83
C PRO A 182 -7.93 -0.42 18.73
N ARG A 183 -7.14 -1.40 18.29
CA ARG A 183 -7.55 -2.35 17.24
C ARG A 183 -8.75 -3.19 17.64
N ALA A 184 -8.89 -3.53 18.92
CA ALA A 184 -9.98 -4.33 19.46
C ALA A 184 -11.40 -3.81 19.14
N GLN A 185 -11.59 -2.50 19.02
CA GLN A 185 -12.90 -1.91 18.70
C GLN A 185 -13.43 -2.31 17.32
N PHE A 186 -12.56 -2.68 16.40
CA PHE A 186 -12.91 -3.05 15.02
C PHE A 186 -13.11 -4.57 14.84
N ALA A 187 -12.90 -5.38 15.88
CA ALA A 187 -12.99 -6.84 15.80
C ALA A 187 -14.31 -7.35 15.17
N PRO A 188 -15.52 -6.83 15.53
CA PRO A 188 -16.75 -7.27 14.90
C PRO A 188 -16.83 -7.01 13.40
N HIS A 189 -16.22 -5.91 12.92
CA HIS A 189 -16.21 -5.54 11.50
C HIS A 189 -15.31 -6.50 10.71
N PHE A 190 -14.12 -6.80 11.24
CA PHE A 190 -13.20 -7.76 10.63
C PHE A 190 -13.77 -9.19 10.65
N GLU A 191 -14.46 -9.58 11.71
CA GLU A 191 -15.15 -10.87 11.78
C GLU A 191 -16.20 -10.99 10.66
N ALA A 192 -17.05 -9.96 10.48
CA ALA A 192 -18.07 -9.92 9.44
C ALA A 192 -17.46 -9.90 8.02
N ALA A 193 -16.41 -9.11 7.80
CA ALA A 193 -15.72 -9.04 6.51
C ALA A 193 -15.09 -10.40 6.15
N ARG A 194 -14.41 -11.05 7.09
CA ARG A 194 -13.84 -12.39 6.92
C ARG A 194 -14.91 -13.46 6.67
N ALA A 195 -16.04 -13.39 7.38
CA ALA A 195 -17.19 -14.27 7.14
C ALA A 195 -17.76 -14.12 5.72
N ALA A 196 -17.62 -12.93 5.12
CA ALA A 196 -17.99 -12.66 3.73
C ALA A 196 -16.89 -13.01 2.71
N GLY A 197 -15.78 -13.64 3.17
CA GLY A 197 -14.69 -14.09 2.31
C GLY A 197 -13.68 -13.00 1.94
N LEU A 198 -13.57 -11.92 2.73
CA LEU A 198 -12.52 -10.93 2.57
C LEU A 198 -11.32 -11.26 3.47
N HIS A 199 -10.14 -11.00 2.96
CA HIS A 199 -8.89 -11.16 3.70
C HIS A 199 -8.66 -9.98 4.66
N SER A 200 -8.03 -10.24 5.80
CA SER A 200 -7.75 -9.23 6.83
C SER A 200 -6.33 -8.68 6.69
N VAL A 201 -6.20 -7.38 6.43
CA VAL A 201 -4.91 -6.70 6.21
C VAL A 201 -4.87 -5.34 6.94
N PRO A 202 -4.80 -5.32 8.27
CA PRO A 202 -4.70 -4.09 9.04
C PRO A 202 -3.26 -3.54 9.07
N HIS A 203 -3.12 -2.20 9.10
CA HIS A 203 -1.88 -1.55 9.55
C HIS A 203 -1.72 -1.77 11.06
N ALA A 204 -0.54 -2.20 11.48
CA ALA A 204 -0.25 -2.39 12.89
C ALA A 204 1.25 -2.31 13.20
N GLY A 205 1.59 -1.69 14.33
CA GLY A 205 2.96 -1.60 14.81
C GLY A 205 3.86 -0.71 13.97
N GLU A 206 3.30 0.26 13.25
CA GLU A 206 4.05 1.32 12.60
C GLU A 206 4.46 2.39 13.60
N THR A 207 3.47 3.00 14.28
CA THR A 207 3.67 4.11 15.23
C THR A 207 3.41 3.71 16.69
N THR A 208 3.04 2.46 16.93
CA THR A 208 2.80 1.86 18.25
C THR A 208 3.69 0.64 18.47
N GLY A 209 3.55 -0.01 19.63
CA GLY A 209 4.35 -1.18 19.98
C GLY A 209 3.83 -2.51 19.40
N PRO A 210 4.55 -3.62 19.69
CA PRO A 210 4.21 -4.96 19.21
C PRO A 210 2.82 -5.44 19.64
N GLU A 211 2.27 -4.89 20.72
CA GLU A 211 0.94 -5.21 21.22
C GLU A 211 -0.15 -4.95 20.20
N THR A 212 0.00 -3.92 19.35
CA THR A 212 -0.94 -3.59 18.30
C THR A 212 -0.94 -4.66 17.19
N ILE A 213 0.22 -5.24 16.92
CA ILE A 213 0.36 -6.36 15.98
C ILE A 213 -0.32 -7.60 16.57
N TRP A 214 -0.06 -7.91 17.86
CA TRP A 214 -0.72 -9.02 18.55
C TRP A 214 -2.24 -8.89 18.56
N ASP A 215 -2.77 -7.68 18.79
CA ASP A 215 -4.21 -7.43 18.73
C ASP A 215 -4.75 -7.66 17.32
N SER A 216 -4.05 -7.20 16.30
CA SER A 216 -4.43 -7.42 14.89
C SER A 216 -4.48 -8.91 14.54
N LEU A 217 -3.49 -9.69 14.98
CA LEU A 217 -3.45 -11.13 14.77
C LEU A 217 -4.58 -11.86 15.50
N ARG A 218 -4.81 -11.54 16.77
CA ARG A 218 -5.74 -12.28 17.65
C ARG A 218 -7.18 -11.86 17.50
N LEU A 219 -7.44 -10.58 17.29
CA LEU A 219 -8.77 -9.98 17.30
C LEU A 219 -9.30 -9.67 15.90
N LEU A 220 -8.43 -9.20 14.98
CA LEU A 220 -8.82 -8.92 13.62
C LEU A 220 -8.58 -10.12 12.68
N GLY A 221 -7.81 -11.11 13.13
CA GLY A 221 -7.47 -12.31 12.35
C GLY A 221 -6.61 -11.95 11.13
N ALA A 222 -5.66 -11.05 11.32
CA ALA A 222 -4.79 -10.56 10.26
C ALA A 222 -4.05 -11.71 9.55
N GLU A 223 -4.10 -11.71 8.24
CA GLU A 223 -3.40 -12.63 7.35
C GLU A 223 -2.08 -12.05 6.85
N ARG A 224 -2.01 -10.70 6.79
CA ARG A 224 -0.80 -9.90 6.58
C ARG A 224 -0.88 -8.67 7.48
N ILE A 225 0.25 -8.07 7.78
CA ILE A 225 0.35 -6.87 8.61
C ILE A 225 1.00 -5.75 7.81
N GLY A 226 0.30 -4.63 7.66
CA GLY A 226 0.87 -3.40 7.12
C GLY A 226 1.95 -2.87 8.05
N HIS A 227 3.13 -2.57 7.53
CA HIS A 227 4.37 -2.14 8.18
C HIS A 227 4.96 -3.15 9.18
N GLY A 228 4.39 -3.24 10.38
CA GLY A 228 4.86 -4.16 11.43
C GLY A 228 6.23 -3.82 12.01
N THR A 229 6.72 -2.58 11.88
CA THR A 229 8.09 -2.18 12.26
C THR A 229 8.44 -2.50 13.70
N SER A 230 7.48 -2.36 14.64
CA SER A 230 7.67 -2.65 16.06
C SER A 230 7.83 -4.13 16.40
N ALA A 231 7.53 -5.06 15.46
CA ALA A 231 7.71 -6.49 15.69
C ALA A 231 9.16 -6.84 16.06
N ALA A 232 10.14 -6.05 15.59
CA ALA A 232 11.56 -6.25 15.91
C ALA A 232 11.87 -6.14 17.43
N ALA A 233 11.01 -5.52 18.21
CA ALA A 233 11.16 -5.39 19.65
C ALA A 233 10.62 -6.59 20.45
N ASP A 234 9.95 -7.55 19.79
CA ASP A 234 9.32 -8.71 20.42
C ASP A 234 9.76 -10.02 19.73
N PRO A 235 10.74 -10.76 20.31
CA PRO A 235 11.21 -12.01 19.74
C PRO A 235 10.14 -13.12 19.65
N ASP A 236 9.16 -13.13 20.56
CA ASP A 236 8.08 -14.11 20.53
C ASP A 236 7.13 -13.81 19.36
N LEU A 237 6.89 -12.52 19.05
CA LEU A 237 6.14 -12.09 17.89
C LEU A 237 6.86 -12.46 16.60
N LEU A 238 8.16 -12.21 16.49
CA LEU A 238 8.95 -12.62 15.32
C LEU A 238 8.86 -14.12 15.08
N THR A 239 9.02 -14.93 16.14
CA THR A 239 8.86 -16.38 16.07
C THR A 239 7.44 -16.75 15.58
N HIS A 240 6.42 -16.12 16.13
CA HIS A 240 5.03 -16.40 15.74
C HIS A 240 4.76 -16.07 14.27
N LEU A 241 5.24 -14.91 13.79
CA LEU A 241 5.09 -14.48 12.39
C LEU A 241 5.80 -15.44 11.45
N ALA A 242 7.03 -15.86 11.78
CA ALA A 242 7.80 -16.81 11.00
C ALA A 242 7.14 -18.19 10.93
N ASP A 243 6.76 -18.77 12.10
CA ASP A 243 6.16 -20.09 12.20
C ASP A 243 4.81 -20.20 11.48
N ARG A 244 4.06 -19.09 11.41
CA ARG A 244 2.76 -19.00 10.76
C ARG A 244 2.84 -18.48 9.34
N ALA A 245 4.04 -18.11 8.86
CA ALA A 245 4.29 -17.50 7.57
C ALA A 245 3.36 -16.29 7.32
N ILE A 246 3.16 -15.44 8.34
CA ILE A 246 2.37 -14.20 8.23
C ILE A 246 3.29 -13.10 7.72
N PRO A 247 3.04 -12.54 6.52
CA PRO A 247 3.91 -11.54 5.95
C PRO A 247 3.79 -10.18 6.64
N LEU A 248 4.94 -9.47 6.72
CA LEU A 248 4.98 -8.05 6.99
C LEU A 248 5.13 -7.29 5.66
N GLU A 249 4.27 -6.29 5.45
CA GLU A 249 4.29 -5.42 4.27
C GLU A 249 5.14 -4.19 4.57
N VAL A 250 6.47 -4.31 4.36
CA VAL A 250 7.40 -3.25 4.74
C VAL A 250 7.48 -2.14 3.69
N CYS A 251 7.53 -0.89 4.17
CA CYS A 251 7.57 0.32 3.36
C CYS A 251 8.71 1.24 3.87
N PRO A 252 9.98 0.94 3.53
CA PRO A 252 11.13 1.59 4.14
C PRO A 252 11.13 3.11 4.07
N SER A 253 10.86 3.70 2.90
CA SER A 253 10.83 5.16 2.76
C SER A 253 9.69 5.80 3.55
N SER A 254 8.50 5.19 3.57
CA SER A 254 7.39 5.62 4.40
C SER A 254 7.76 5.65 5.87
N ASN A 255 8.34 4.56 6.38
CA ASN A 255 8.70 4.45 7.80
C ASN A 255 9.72 5.50 8.23
N ILE A 256 10.57 6.00 7.33
CA ILE A 256 11.45 7.13 7.61
C ILE A 256 10.68 8.46 7.55
N ALA A 257 9.84 8.65 6.55
CA ALA A 257 9.08 9.87 6.34
C ALA A 257 8.06 10.11 7.47
N THR A 258 7.39 9.06 7.93
CA THR A 258 6.44 9.08 9.07
C THR A 258 7.14 9.10 10.43
N ARG A 259 8.48 8.93 10.45
CA ARG A 259 9.31 8.84 11.67
C ARG A 259 9.00 7.62 12.54
N ALA A 260 8.39 6.59 11.98
CA ALA A 260 8.27 5.29 12.61
C ALA A 260 9.65 4.67 12.85
N VAL A 261 10.60 4.94 11.95
CA VAL A 261 12.02 4.58 12.07
C VAL A 261 12.89 5.83 11.88
N ALA A 262 13.97 5.96 12.67
CA ALA A 262 14.78 7.17 12.66
C ALA A 262 15.61 7.34 11.39
N THR A 263 16.27 6.28 10.92
CA THR A 263 17.09 6.25 9.71
C THR A 263 16.96 4.92 8.98
N LEU A 264 17.30 4.87 7.70
CA LEU A 264 17.33 3.60 6.95
C LEU A 264 18.26 2.55 7.60
N ALA A 265 19.37 2.98 8.19
CA ALA A 265 20.29 2.06 8.88
C ALA A 265 19.66 1.41 10.13
N ASP A 266 18.66 2.05 10.73
CA ASP A 266 17.91 1.53 11.88
C ASP A 266 16.69 0.71 11.46
N HIS A 267 16.40 0.62 10.15
CA HIS A 267 15.21 -0.07 9.67
C HIS A 267 15.28 -1.57 9.97
N PRO A 268 14.24 -2.17 10.60
CA PRO A 268 14.28 -3.54 11.11
C PRO A 268 14.18 -4.64 10.02
N LEU A 269 14.16 -4.30 8.73
CA LEU A 269 14.00 -5.23 7.62
C LEU A 269 14.96 -6.44 7.72
N LYS A 270 16.24 -6.16 8.03
CA LYS A 270 17.23 -7.25 8.21
C LYS A 270 16.88 -8.15 9.40
N THR A 271 16.41 -7.60 10.50
CA THR A 271 15.99 -8.37 11.68
C THR A 271 14.83 -9.31 11.34
N PHE A 272 13.88 -8.87 10.53
CA PHE A 272 12.76 -9.71 10.08
C PHE A 272 13.24 -10.88 9.23
N VAL A 273 14.07 -10.61 8.23
CA VAL A 273 14.62 -11.64 7.34
C VAL A 273 15.49 -12.64 8.12
N ASP A 274 16.36 -12.16 9.01
CA ASP A 274 17.22 -13.02 9.85
C ASP A 274 16.39 -13.90 10.82
N ALA A 275 15.21 -13.44 11.25
CA ALA A 275 14.27 -14.20 12.06
C ALA A 275 13.38 -15.17 11.23
N GLY A 276 13.50 -15.18 9.90
CA GLY A 276 12.71 -16.02 9.00
C GLY A 276 11.29 -15.53 8.76
N VAL A 277 10.98 -14.27 9.12
CA VAL A 277 9.68 -13.65 8.82
C VAL A 277 9.59 -13.36 7.32
N VAL A 278 8.46 -13.71 6.73
CA VAL A 278 8.18 -13.37 5.33
C VAL A 278 7.98 -11.85 5.24
N VAL A 279 8.71 -11.20 4.33
CA VAL A 279 8.56 -9.77 4.07
C VAL A 279 8.18 -9.52 2.61
N THR A 280 7.34 -8.53 2.39
CA THR A 280 7.08 -7.96 1.07
C THR A 280 7.51 -6.50 1.08
N VAL A 281 8.10 -6.04 -0.02
CA VAL A 281 8.57 -4.66 -0.17
C VAL A 281 7.54 -3.86 -0.95
N ASN A 282 7.12 -2.74 -0.40
CA ASN A 282 6.02 -1.93 -0.90
C ASN A 282 6.34 -0.44 -0.77
N SER A 283 5.51 0.43 -1.38
CA SER A 283 5.81 1.86 -1.48
C SER A 283 4.89 2.78 -0.68
N ASP A 284 3.72 2.30 -0.22
CA ASP A 284 2.74 3.03 0.60
C ASP A 284 2.11 4.24 -0.14
N ASP A 285 2.57 5.45 0.09
CA ASP A 285 2.17 6.69 -0.61
C ASP A 285 3.36 7.27 -1.40
N PRO A 286 3.85 6.57 -2.45
CA PRO A 286 5.19 6.77 -2.99
C PRO A 286 5.50 8.22 -3.43
N PRO A 287 4.62 8.98 -4.13
CA PRO A 287 4.95 10.35 -4.51
C PRO A 287 5.08 11.30 -3.31
N MET A 288 4.32 11.07 -2.24
CA MET A 288 4.37 11.89 -1.02
C MET A 288 5.65 11.63 -0.22
N PHE A 289 6.17 10.40 -0.26
CA PHE A 289 7.41 10.01 0.41
C PHE A 289 8.65 10.13 -0.48
N GLY A 290 8.49 10.66 -1.70
CA GLY A 290 9.59 10.86 -2.64
C GLY A 290 10.26 9.58 -3.11
N THR A 291 9.50 8.50 -3.19
CA THR A 291 9.94 7.16 -3.56
C THR A 291 9.15 6.56 -4.73
N THR A 292 9.48 5.32 -5.07
CA THR A 292 8.78 4.46 -6.03
C THR A 292 9.01 3.01 -5.60
N LEU A 293 8.19 2.06 -6.04
CA LEU A 293 8.42 0.65 -5.75
C LEU A 293 9.81 0.18 -6.19
N ASN A 294 10.28 0.63 -7.35
CA ASN A 294 11.65 0.35 -7.80
C ASN A 294 12.69 0.84 -6.78
N ARG A 295 12.49 2.06 -6.24
CA ARG A 295 13.40 2.61 -5.23
C ARG A 295 13.36 1.83 -3.92
N GLU A 296 12.19 1.36 -3.50
CA GLU A 296 12.06 0.51 -2.30
C GLU A 296 12.81 -0.82 -2.46
N TYR A 297 12.78 -1.43 -3.64
CA TYR A 297 13.58 -2.62 -3.94
C TYR A 297 15.09 -2.34 -3.90
N GLU A 298 15.54 -1.19 -4.42
CA GLU A 298 16.95 -0.77 -4.32
C GLU A 298 17.37 -0.56 -2.85
N ILE A 299 16.51 0.08 -2.04
CA ILE A 299 16.73 0.27 -0.60
C ILE A 299 16.81 -1.08 0.11
N ALA A 300 15.92 -2.01 -0.21
CA ALA A 300 15.94 -3.35 0.37
C ALA A 300 17.22 -4.10 0.00
N ALA A 301 17.71 -3.97 -1.25
CA ALA A 301 18.99 -4.54 -1.66
C ALA A 301 20.15 -4.00 -0.84
N ASP A 302 20.19 -2.67 -0.64
CA ASP A 302 21.24 -2.02 0.17
C ASP A 302 21.19 -2.49 1.65
N LEU A 303 19.99 -2.58 2.25
CA LEU A 303 19.81 -2.97 3.65
C LEU A 303 20.12 -4.45 3.91
N LEU A 304 19.85 -5.32 2.96
CA LEU A 304 20.01 -6.76 3.09
C LEU A 304 21.28 -7.29 2.44
N GLY A 305 21.98 -6.47 1.66
CA GLY A 305 23.15 -6.89 0.89
C GLY A 305 22.81 -7.89 -0.23
N LEU A 306 21.68 -7.67 -0.92
CA LEU A 306 21.19 -8.56 -1.96
C LEU A 306 21.87 -8.30 -3.31
N ASP A 307 22.04 -9.36 -4.05
CA ASP A 307 22.27 -9.34 -5.51
C ASP A 307 20.95 -9.40 -6.28
N GLU A 308 21.02 -9.50 -7.61
CA GLU A 308 19.86 -9.55 -8.49
C GLU A 308 18.98 -10.78 -8.21
N HIS A 309 19.58 -11.92 -7.86
CA HIS A 309 18.85 -13.12 -7.48
C HIS A 309 18.05 -12.92 -6.17
N GLY A 310 18.68 -12.30 -5.16
CA GLY A 310 17.99 -11.94 -3.91
C GLY A 310 16.84 -10.96 -4.12
N LEU A 311 16.98 -10.00 -5.06
CA LEU A 311 15.90 -9.10 -5.47
C LEU A 311 14.75 -9.86 -6.17
N ALA A 312 15.06 -10.84 -7.01
CA ALA A 312 14.06 -11.72 -7.61
C ALA A 312 13.32 -12.54 -6.54
N ASP A 313 14.02 -12.99 -5.48
CA ASP A 313 13.39 -13.68 -4.35
C ASP A 313 12.43 -12.80 -3.57
N LEU A 314 12.76 -11.51 -3.35
CA LEU A 314 11.82 -10.54 -2.77
C LEU A 314 10.58 -10.35 -3.65
N ALA A 315 10.76 -10.28 -4.98
CA ALA A 315 9.63 -10.19 -5.90
C ALA A 315 8.74 -11.44 -5.86
N ARG A 316 9.33 -12.64 -5.76
CA ARG A 316 8.61 -13.91 -5.56
C ARG A 316 7.83 -13.90 -4.25
N ALA A 317 8.41 -13.37 -3.17
CA ALA A 317 7.73 -13.25 -1.88
C ALA A 317 6.49 -12.33 -1.99
N GLY A 318 6.58 -11.19 -2.69
CA GLY A 318 5.44 -10.33 -2.97
C GLY A 318 4.31 -11.07 -3.71
N VAL A 319 4.65 -11.81 -4.78
CA VAL A 319 3.65 -12.57 -5.55
C VAL A 319 3.02 -13.68 -4.73
N THR A 320 3.81 -14.46 -3.99
CA THR A 320 3.30 -15.59 -3.20
C THR A 320 2.43 -15.15 -2.04
N SER A 321 2.75 -14.02 -1.42
CA SER A 321 1.99 -13.42 -0.31
C SER A 321 0.71 -12.71 -0.76
N SER A 322 0.52 -12.47 -2.05
CA SER A 322 -0.65 -11.77 -2.60
C SER A 322 -1.92 -12.61 -2.51
N PHE A 323 -3.08 -11.95 -2.64
CA PHE A 323 -4.37 -12.61 -2.82
C PHE A 323 -4.74 -12.79 -4.30
N ALA A 324 -3.73 -12.77 -5.17
CA ALA A 324 -3.91 -13.02 -6.60
C ALA A 324 -4.43 -14.44 -6.87
N PRO A 325 -5.25 -14.63 -7.91
CA PRO A 325 -5.61 -15.97 -8.40
C PRO A 325 -4.35 -16.79 -8.76
N ASP A 326 -4.44 -18.11 -8.63
CA ASP A 326 -3.31 -19.01 -8.83
C ASP A 326 -2.69 -18.92 -10.23
N ASP A 327 -3.49 -18.71 -11.26
CA ASP A 327 -3.04 -18.52 -12.64
C ASP A 327 -2.25 -17.21 -12.82
N VAL A 328 -2.66 -16.14 -12.13
CA VAL A 328 -1.94 -14.87 -12.10
C VAL A 328 -0.62 -15.04 -11.36
N LYS A 329 -0.61 -15.69 -10.19
CA LYS A 329 0.63 -15.99 -9.45
C LYS A 329 1.60 -16.80 -10.31
N ALA A 330 1.12 -17.89 -10.93
CA ALA A 330 1.94 -18.75 -11.77
C ALA A 330 2.56 -17.98 -12.94
N ARG A 331 1.79 -17.12 -13.61
CA ARG A 331 2.27 -16.26 -14.70
C ARG A 331 3.36 -15.31 -14.24
N VAL A 332 3.12 -14.56 -13.16
CA VAL A 332 4.08 -13.55 -12.70
C VAL A 332 5.35 -14.20 -12.16
N LEU A 333 5.25 -15.34 -11.46
CA LEU A 333 6.41 -16.11 -11.00
C LEU A 333 7.26 -16.64 -12.18
N ALA A 334 6.62 -17.02 -13.29
CA ALA A 334 7.32 -17.41 -14.50
C ALA A 334 8.06 -16.21 -15.14
N GLU A 335 7.41 -15.05 -15.24
CA GLU A 335 8.04 -13.81 -15.72
C GLU A 335 9.25 -13.40 -14.86
N ILE A 336 9.15 -13.52 -13.52
CA ILE A 336 10.28 -13.27 -12.59
C ILE A 336 11.41 -14.27 -12.86
N ALA A 337 11.09 -15.55 -13.02
CA ALA A 337 12.11 -16.58 -13.29
C ALA A 337 12.80 -16.39 -14.63
N ASP A 338 12.12 -15.87 -15.64
CA ASP A 338 12.73 -15.54 -16.94
C ASP A 338 13.65 -14.32 -16.82
N HIS A 339 13.24 -13.30 -16.08
CA HIS A 339 14.04 -12.08 -15.85
C HIS A 339 15.30 -12.36 -15.02
N ASP A 340 15.21 -13.21 -13.98
CA ASP A 340 16.30 -13.62 -13.10
C ASP A 340 17.41 -14.44 -13.83
N ARG A 341 17.06 -15.03 -14.97
CA ARG A 341 18.02 -15.81 -15.81
C ARG A 341 18.66 -14.99 -16.92
N ALA A 342 18.15 -13.80 -17.21
CA ALA A 342 18.61 -12.98 -18.34
C ALA A 342 19.86 -12.18 -18.01
#